data_05b1fc3a8d2a55f8860ad095d7f3c824
#
_entry.id   05b1fc3a8d2a55f8860ad095d7f3c824
#
_cell.length_a   1.000
_cell.length_b   1.000
_cell.length_c   1.000
_cell.angle_alpha   90.00
_cell.angle_beta   90.00
_cell.angle_gamma   90.00
#
_symmetry.space_group_name_H-M   'P 1'
#
loop_
_entity.id
_entity.type
_entity.pdbx_description
1 polymer ?
#
loop_
_entity_poly.entity_id
_entity_poly.type
_entity_poly.pdbx_seq_one_letter_code
_entity_poly.pdbx_strand_id
1 'polypeptide(L)'
;MIRNNTVIRNAIVSVFDKTGLDSLSKFLVENNVNIFATNSTYKYIKSVVGDNSKLHKVIDLTGQVEFLEGRVKTLHPKIFGGILADRSKMTHMYDLENQHIPPIDLVICNLYPFKETVSRDHSEKDAIENIDIGGVSLLRAGAKNFDSVYSLINCDQYQEFIDKVSSSDDDLREYRKGLASTVFKYIAQYDIEIAQYFVGGDLMYKTYEKVYDLKYGLNPQQKDASLYKLADQDFPFKVLSGNPGYINVLDAVYGWNLVNELSQELGGVETVASYKHTSPAGVGTSLYELTEDERSGCLLGDESLNKLSVAFLRARYSDPKSSFGDFLAFSHPIDMETAILISREVSDGIIAPGYEDGVVTKLAKKKGGKYLILEGNFGDGVGTEIREVGGLMLKQDKNLVRVSLSDFEGCDKNMIIAMMTLKYTQSNSVAYVYRGQTIGIGAGQQSRIDCVKLAGIKSKIWLLRNNQDNIEKMRYKANSTRISKINEIVKYVEDNIGMLSYKKEGELVLGSDAFFPFTDNIDVANDFGVNIIVQPGGSIADEAVSKRCEEYGIKMYKTLGKRFFLH
;
A
#
# COMPACT_ATOMS: atom_id res chain seq x y z
N MET A 1 -32.22 27.15 2.66
CA MET A 1 -32.54 27.97 3.85
C MET A 1 -32.05 27.25 5.09
N ILE A 2 -31.31 27.93 5.95
CA ILE A 2 -30.93 27.40 7.27
C ILE A 2 -32.16 27.20 8.11
N ARG A 3 -32.26 26.09 8.80
CA ARG A 3 -33.44 25.71 9.60
C ARG A 3 -33.73 26.61 10.79
N ASN A 4 -34.98 26.66 11.21
CA ASN A 4 -35.42 27.36 12.42
C ASN A 4 -34.72 26.90 13.73
N ASN A 5 -34.12 25.68 13.78
CA ASN A 5 -33.39 25.15 14.94
C ASN A 5 -31.87 25.23 14.82
N THR A 6 -31.33 25.63 13.66
CA THR A 6 -29.88 25.73 13.43
C THR A 6 -29.55 27.16 13.04
N VAL A 7 -29.63 28.06 14.02
CA VAL A 7 -29.47 29.50 13.72
C VAL A 7 -27.99 29.83 13.69
N ILE A 8 -27.37 29.77 12.50
CA ILE A 8 -26.08 30.41 12.26
C ILE A 8 -26.38 31.88 12.02
N ARG A 9 -25.91 32.75 12.92
CA ARG A 9 -26.13 34.19 12.87
C ARG A 9 -24.87 34.97 12.49
N ASN A 10 -23.72 34.48 12.93
CA ASN A 10 -22.45 35.18 12.78
C ASN A 10 -21.36 34.21 12.37
N ALA A 11 -20.61 34.56 11.33
CA ALA A 11 -19.46 33.84 10.83
C ALA A 11 -18.22 34.73 10.85
N ILE A 12 -17.07 34.16 11.23
CA ILE A 12 -15.78 34.78 11.02
C ILE A 12 -15.06 34.08 9.86
N VAL A 13 -14.54 34.84 8.90
CA VAL A 13 -13.92 34.31 7.69
C VAL A 13 -12.53 34.91 7.50
N SER A 14 -11.51 34.05 7.55
CA SER A 14 -10.11 34.42 7.35
C SER A 14 -9.42 33.32 6.55
N VAL A 15 -9.41 33.46 5.23
CA VAL A 15 -8.88 32.44 4.33
C VAL A 15 -7.74 32.99 3.45
N PHE A 16 -6.69 32.21 3.29
CA PHE A 16 -5.62 32.43 2.33
C PHE A 16 -6.08 32.00 0.92
N ASP A 17 -6.46 30.73 0.78
CA ASP A 17 -7.09 30.21 -0.43
C ASP A 17 -8.60 30.50 -0.42
N LYS A 18 -9.08 31.11 -1.50
CA LYS A 18 -10.46 31.58 -1.67
C LYS A 18 -11.29 30.66 -2.58
N THR A 19 -10.74 29.53 -2.98
CA THR A 19 -11.44 28.53 -3.80
C THR A 19 -12.76 28.15 -3.16
N GLY A 20 -13.85 28.14 -3.91
CA GLY A 20 -15.19 27.76 -3.44
C GLY A 20 -15.88 28.75 -2.50
N LEU A 21 -15.20 29.85 -2.10
CA LEU A 21 -15.79 30.83 -1.17
C LEU A 21 -16.98 31.59 -1.76
N ASP A 22 -17.12 31.62 -3.10
CA ASP A 22 -18.22 32.29 -3.81
C ASP A 22 -19.58 31.72 -3.43
N SER A 23 -19.73 30.39 -3.57
CA SER A 23 -20.98 29.68 -3.27
C SER A 23 -21.34 29.78 -1.78
N LEU A 24 -20.34 29.58 -0.92
CA LEU A 24 -20.54 29.67 0.52
C LEU A 24 -20.93 31.09 0.96
N SER A 25 -20.27 32.13 0.43
CA SER A 25 -20.58 33.52 0.76
C SER A 25 -21.99 33.93 0.35
N LYS A 26 -22.46 33.53 -0.85
CA LYS A 26 -23.83 33.76 -1.31
C LYS A 26 -24.81 33.08 -0.40
N PHE A 27 -24.58 31.79 -0.08
CA PHE A 27 -25.44 31.03 0.83
C PHE A 27 -25.58 31.70 2.21
N LEU A 28 -24.48 32.15 2.80
CA LEU A 28 -24.48 32.82 4.10
C LEU A 28 -25.29 34.12 4.09
N VAL A 29 -25.07 34.96 3.07
CA VAL A 29 -25.80 36.24 2.93
C VAL A 29 -27.29 36.03 2.68
N GLU A 30 -27.68 35.08 1.82
CA GLU A 30 -29.05 34.71 1.53
C GLU A 30 -29.80 34.19 2.77
N ASN A 31 -29.05 33.59 3.73
CA ASN A 31 -29.57 33.11 5.00
C ASN A 31 -29.43 34.12 6.15
N ASN A 32 -29.17 35.39 5.84
CA ASN A 32 -29.05 36.50 6.82
C ASN A 32 -27.89 36.33 7.85
N VAL A 33 -26.83 35.62 7.52
CA VAL A 33 -25.66 35.46 8.38
C VAL A 33 -24.76 36.71 8.26
N ASN A 34 -24.37 37.29 9.40
CA ASN A 34 -23.36 38.35 9.42
C ASN A 34 -21.99 37.73 9.20
N ILE A 35 -21.24 38.21 8.23
CA ILE A 35 -19.90 37.73 7.88
C ILE A 35 -18.88 38.77 8.33
N PHE A 36 -18.03 38.43 9.30
CA PHE A 36 -16.88 39.24 9.71
C PHE A 36 -15.61 38.71 9.02
N ALA A 37 -15.06 39.46 8.09
CA ALA A 37 -13.95 39.01 7.27
C ALA A 37 -12.68 39.86 7.45
N THR A 38 -11.50 39.21 7.38
CA THR A 38 -10.21 39.91 7.30
C THR A 38 -10.08 40.67 5.97
N ASN A 39 -9.25 41.72 5.93
CA ASN A 39 -9.25 42.70 4.82
C ASN A 39 -9.18 42.07 3.40
N SER A 40 -8.30 41.13 3.15
CA SER A 40 -8.18 40.45 1.84
C SER A 40 -9.43 39.62 1.53
N THR A 41 -9.90 38.86 2.50
CA THR A 41 -11.09 38.02 2.40
C THR A 41 -12.36 38.88 2.23
N TYR A 42 -12.47 39.99 2.95
CA TYR A 42 -13.56 40.95 2.80
C TYR A 42 -13.64 41.49 1.36
N LYS A 43 -12.50 41.94 0.80
CA LYS A 43 -12.46 42.45 -0.59
C LYS A 43 -12.95 41.41 -1.58
N TYR A 44 -12.55 40.16 -1.37
CA TYR A 44 -12.96 39.05 -2.23
C TYR A 44 -14.48 38.79 -2.10
N ILE A 45 -14.99 38.61 -0.89
CA ILE A 45 -16.42 38.35 -0.67
C ILE A 45 -17.25 39.51 -1.23
N LYS A 46 -16.83 40.75 -1.02
CA LYS A 46 -17.49 41.94 -1.56
C LYS A 46 -17.59 41.92 -3.08
N SER A 47 -16.58 41.41 -3.80
CA SER A 47 -16.63 41.26 -5.25
C SER A 47 -17.66 40.22 -5.70
N VAL A 48 -18.02 39.26 -4.83
CA VAL A 48 -18.99 38.18 -5.11
C VAL A 48 -20.44 38.61 -4.78
N VAL A 49 -20.65 39.21 -3.60
CA VAL A 49 -22.00 39.49 -3.08
C VAL A 49 -22.39 40.98 -3.16
N GLY A 50 -21.48 41.84 -3.65
CA GLY A 50 -21.69 43.27 -3.75
C GLY A 50 -21.65 44.01 -2.40
N ASP A 51 -22.23 45.20 -2.37
CA ASP A 51 -22.44 45.95 -1.13
C ASP A 51 -23.62 45.33 -0.37
N ASN A 52 -23.31 44.53 0.64
CA ASN A 52 -24.32 43.81 1.43
C ASN A 52 -24.20 44.18 2.91
N SER A 53 -25.36 44.46 3.55
CA SER A 53 -25.43 44.83 4.97
C SER A 53 -25.01 43.72 5.94
N LYS A 54 -24.84 42.48 5.47
CA LYS A 54 -24.36 41.34 6.25
C LYS A 54 -22.85 41.12 6.17
N LEU A 55 -22.16 41.85 5.29
CA LEU A 55 -20.71 41.73 5.14
C LEU A 55 -19.99 42.85 5.88
N HIS A 56 -19.21 42.47 6.88
CA HIS A 56 -18.47 43.37 7.78
C HIS A 56 -16.96 43.06 7.73
N LYS A 57 -16.15 44.06 7.99
CA LYS A 57 -14.74 43.85 8.29
C LYS A 57 -14.57 43.40 9.75
N VAL A 58 -13.50 42.68 10.05
CA VAL A 58 -13.15 42.31 11.43
C VAL A 58 -13.03 43.55 12.33
N ILE A 59 -12.54 44.67 11.81
CA ILE A 59 -12.44 45.95 12.56
C ILE A 59 -13.80 46.46 13.03
N ASP A 60 -14.88 46.20 12.32
CA ASP A 60 -16.23 46.63 12.70
C ASP A 60 -16.69 45.95 14.01
N LEU A 61 -16.20 44.74 14.27
CA LEU A 61 -16.43 43.99 15.51
C LEU A 61 -15.45 44.38 16.62
N THR A 62 -14.17 44.49 16.28
CA THR A 62 -13.09 44.67 17.26
C THR A 62 -12.87 46.11 17.65
N GLY A 63 -13.14 47.04 16.74
CA GLY A 63 -12.74 48.46 16.83
C GLY A 63 -11.25 48.69 16.61
N GLN A 64 -10.48 47.64 16.29
CA GLN A 64 -9.02 47.72 16.16
C GLN A 64 -8.58 47.45 14.74
N VAL A 65 -7.75 48.33 14.18
CA VAL A 65 -7.10 48.13 12.89
C VAL A 65 -6.06 47.01 12.96
N GLU A 66 -5.85 46.34 11.82
CA GLU A 66 -4.71 45.42 11.69
C GLU A 66 -3.39 46.18 11.90
N PHE A 67 -2.46 45.60 12.65
CA PHE A 67 -1.15 46.19 12.92
C PHE A 67 -0.04 45.16 12.83
N LEU A 68 1.21 45.57 12.98
CA LEU A 68 2.41 44.77 12.76
C LEU A 68 2.41 44.13 11.37
N GLU A 69 2.16 44.96 10.35
CA GLU A 69 2.11 44.51 8.91
C GLU A 69 1.12 43.36 8.68
N GLY A 70 0.09 43.27 9.52
CA GLY A 70 -0.95 42.24 9.40
C GLY A 70 -0.68 40.94 10.17
N ARG A 71 0.35 40.85 10.98
CA ARG A 71 0.57 39.71 11.87
C ARG A 71 -0.50 39.61 12.98
N VAL A 72 -1.16 40.71 13.32
CA VAL A 72 -2.27 40.74 14.28
C VAL A 72 -3.53 41.27 13.56
N LYS A 73 -4.46 40.37 13.26
CA LYS A 73 -5.72 40.65 12.57
C LYS A 73 -6.93 40.19 13.38
N THR A 74 -6.86 38.97 13.94
CA THR A 74 -7.98 38.27 14.57
C THR A 74 -7.72 37.94 16.05
N LEU A 75 -6.52 38.18 16.58
CA LEU A 75 -6.17 37.93 17.97
C LEU A 75 -6.76 39.02 18.87
N HIS A 76 -8.06 38.96 19.13
CA HIS A 76 -8.78 39.97 19.90
C HIS A 76 -9.81 39.33 20.85
N PRO A 77 -9.95 39.79 22.12
CA PRO A 77 -10.88 39.21 23.09
C PRO A 77 -12.33 39.12 22.60
N LYS A 78 -12.81 40.09 21.84
CA LYS A 78 -14.17 40.04 21.28
C LYS A 78 -14.40 38.88 20.31
N ILE A 79 -13.40 38.57 19.49
CA ILE A 79 -13.48 37.41 18.55
C ILE A 79 -13.47 36.12 19.34
N PHE A 80 -12.47 35.94 20.19
CA PHE A 80 -12.32 34.70 20.96
C PHE A 80 -13.41 34.52 22.02
N GLY A 81 -13.92 35.59 22.62
CA GLY A 81 -15.09 35.56 23.48
C GLY A 81 -16.33 35.06 22.74
N GLY A 82 -16.59 35.61 21.53
CA GLY A 82 -17.72 35.18 20.69
C GLY A 82 -17.65 33.71 20.26
N ILE A 83 -16.42 33.21 19.99
CA ILE A 83 -16.20 31.81 19.62
C ILE A 83 -16.26 30.87 20.82
N LEU A 84 -15.59 31.19 21.93
CA LEU A 84 -15.36 30.28 23.06
C LEU A 84 -16.50 30.27 24.10
N ALA A 85 -17.46 31.18 24.02
CA ALA A 85 -18.56 31.24 25.00
C ALA A 85 -19.37 29.93 24.97
N ASP A 86 -19.43 29.26 26.10
CA ASP A 86 -20.31 28.12 26.34
C ASP A 86 -21.75 28.65 26.47
N ARG A 87 -22.57 28.40 25.49
CA ARG A 87 -23.94 28.95 25.38
C ARG A 87 -24.92 28.35 26.37
N SER A 88 -24.55 27.27 27.03
CA SER A 88 -25.34 26.67 28.12
C SER A 88 -25.15 27.41 29.46
N LYS A 89 -24.11 28.26 29.58
CA LYS A 89 -23.80 28.99 30.78
C LYS A 89 -24.31 30.41 30.71
N MET A 90 -25.24 30.74 31.59
CA MET A 90 -25.80 32.10 31.71
C MET A 90 -24.72 33.17 31.97
N THR A 91 -23.71 32.83 32.75
CA THR A 91 -22.57 33.75 33.03
C THR A 91 -21.82 34.12 31.77
N HIS A 92 -21.54 33.16 30.89
CA HIS A 92 -20.84 33.44 29.62
C HIS A 92 -21.71 34.30 28.70
N MET A 93 -23.02 34.03 28.65
CA MET A 93 -23.95 34.82 27.80
C MET A 93 -24.09 36.26 28.34
N TYR A 94 -24.12 36.42 29.66
CA TYR A 94 -24.13 37.72 30.31
C TYR A 94 -22.85 38.53 30.03
N ASP A 95 -21.67 37.88 30.07
CA ASP A 95 -20.41 38.50 29.73
C ASP A 95 -20.37 39.00 28.30
N LEU A 96 -20.88 38.19 27.34
CA LEU A 96 -20.98 38.59 25.93
C LEU A 96 -21.91 39.81 25.75
N GLU A 97 -23.06 39.79 26.41
CA GLU A 97 -24.04 40.87 26.32
C GLU A 97 -23.46 42.17 26.88
N ASN A 98 -22.87 42.13 28.06
CA ASN A 98 -22.25 43.30 28.73
C ASN A 98 -21.13 43.93 27.90
N GLN A 99 -20.39 43.13 27.15
CA GLN A 99 -19.29 43.60 26.31
C GLN A 99 -19.69 43.84 24.85
N HIS A 100 -21.00 43.68 24.53
CA HIS A 100 -21.54 43.81 23.18
C HIS A 100 -20.82 42.90 22.16
N ILE A 101 -20.59 41.66 22.56
CA ILE A 101 -19.92 40.63 21.72
C ILE A 101 -20.96 39.70 21.15
N PRO A 102 -21.12 39.62 19.81
CA PRO A 102 -22.00 38.65 19.21
C PRO A 102 -21.40 37.22 19.32
N PRO A 103 -22.21 36.19 19.67
CA PRO A 103 -21.77 34.81 19.58
C PRO A 103 -21.40 34.48 18.13
N ILE A 104 -20.26 33.84 17.91
CA ILE A 104 -19.80 33.36 16.58
C ILE A 104 -20.20 31.91 16.41
N ASP A 105 -20.94 31.60 15.35
CA ASP A 105 -21.50 30.27 15.09
C ASP A 105 -20.66 29.46 14.09
N LEU A 106 -19.87 30.16 13.26
CA LEU A 106 -19.12 29.57 12.17
C LEU A 106 -17.74 30.22 12.04
N VAL A 107 -16.71 29.41 12.02
CA VAL A 107 -15.32 29.79 11.74
C VAL A 107 -14.93 29.18 10.40
N ILE A 108 -14.54 30.00 9.44
CA ILE A 108 -14.03 29.57 8.12
C ILE A 108 -12.60 30.09 8.01
N CYS A 109 -11.65 29.18 8.04
CA CYS A 109 -10.23 29.57 8.03
C CYS A 109 -9.39 28.46 7.40
N ASN A 110 -8.54 28.81 6.43
CA ASN A 110 -7.43 27.99 6.00
C ASN A 110 -6.11 28.71 6.28
N LEU A 111 -5.06 27.94 6.52
CA LEU A 111 -3.77 28.45 6.96
C LEU A 111 -2.91 28.89 5.78
N TYR A 112 -1.87 29.67 6.07
CA TYR A 112 -0.84 29.97 5.08
C TYR A 112 -0.14 28.68 4.62
N PRO A 113 0.26 28.61 3.31
CA PRO A 113 0.82 27.39 2.71
C PRO A 113 2.29 27.19 3.07
N PHE A 114 2.57 26.86 4.36
CA PHE A 114 3.92 26.68 4.87
C PHE A 114 4.68 25.59 4.13
N LYS A 115 4.06 24.40 3.96
CA LYS A 115 4.65 23.26 3.27
C LYS A 115 5.07 23.58 1.84
N GLU A 116 4.18 24.24 1.09
CA GLU A 116 4.44 24.64 -0.30
C GLU A 116 5.54 25.69 -0.36
N THR A 117 5.61 26.58 0.63
CA THR A 117 6.66 27.60 0.71
C THR A 117 8.02 26.96 0.92
N VAL A 118 8.15 26.04 1.89
CA VAL A 118 9.45 25.42 2.21
C VAL A 118 9.84 24.31 1.22
N SER A 119 8.91 23.83 0.40
CA SER A 119 9.21 22.88 -0.68
C SER A 119 9.80 23.48 -1.95
N ARG A 120 9.81 24.81 -2.05
CA ARG A 120 10.38 25.57 -3.18
C ARG A 120 11.66 26.27 -2.73
N ASP A 121 12.35 26.94 -3.67
CA ASP A 121 13.42 27.86 -3.31
C ASP A 121 12.84 29.01 -2.48
N HIS A 122 13.32 29.21 -1.26
CA HIS A 122 12.79 30.16 -0.29
C HIS A 122 13.90 30.72 0.61
N SER A 123 13.69 31.91 1.15
CA SER A 123 14.50 32.41 2.26
C SER A 123 13.93 31.97 3.61
N GLU A 124 14.77 31.93 4.65
CA GLU A 124 14.30 31.67 6.02
C GLU A 124 13.21 32.67 6.43
N LYS A 125 13.33 33.92 6.00
CA LYS A 125 12.33 34.96 6.23
C LYS A 125 10.98 34.59 5.61
N ASP A 126 10.97 34.08 4.39
CA ASP A 126 9.73 33.65 3.71
C ASP A 126 9.06 32.49 4.45
N ALA A 127 9.84 31.54 4.94
CA ALA A 127 9.32 30.44 5.76
C ALA A 127 8.68 30.96 7.05
N ILE A 128 9.36 31.85 7.78
CA ILE A 128 8.86 32.40 9.05
C ILE A 128 7.58 33.22 8.83
N GLU A 129 7.48 34.02 7.77
CA GLU A 129 6.28 34.82 7.48
C GLU A 129 5.05 33.96 7.10
N ASN A 130 5.27 32.70 6.67
CA ASN A 130 4.19 31.76 6.37
C ASN A 130 3.80 30.87 7.59
N ILE A 131 4.31 31.14 8.79
CA ILE A 131 3.83 30.52 10.02
C ILE A 131 2.57 31.27 10.49
N ASP A 132 1.41 30.61 10.36
CA ASP A 132 0.12 31.21 10.73
C ASP A 132 -0.12 31.12 12.25
N ILE A 133 -0.29 32.26 12.90
CA ILE A 133 -0.63 32.35 14.33
C ILE A 133 -2.13 32.54 14.50
N GLY A 134 -2.72 33.46 13.75
CA GLY A 134 -4.12 33.85 13.91
C GLY A 134 -5.11 32.79 13.46
N GLY A 135 -4.84 32.18 12.30
CA GLY A 135 -5.69 31.11 11.73
C GLY A 135 -5.73 29.88 12.61
N VAL A 136 -4.56 29.39 13.03
CA VAL A 136 -4.43 28.27 13.98
C VAL A 136 -5.23 28.55 15.24
N SER A 137 -5.12 29.76 15.80
CA SER A 137 -5.81 30.15 17.03
C SER A 137 -7.34 30.17 16.84
N LEU A 138 -7.85 30.73 15.72
CA LEU A 138 -9.27 30.74 15.39
C LEU A 138 -9.85 29.33 15.29
N LEU A 139 -9.17 28.47 14.53
CA LEU A 139 -9.58 27.08 14.31
C LEU A 139 -9.61 26.29 15.62
N ARG A 140 -8.58 26.44 16.48
CA ARG A 140 -8.54 25.78 17.79
C ARG A 140 -9.69 26.23 18.69
N ALA A 141 -10.00 27.53 18.69
CA ALA A 141 -11.09 28.08 19.49
C ALA A 141 -12.46 27.53 19.01
N GLY A 142 -12.72 27.53 17.71
CA GLY A 142 -13.95 26.96 17.13
C GLY A 142 -14.10 25.48 17.41
N ALA A 143 -13.03 24.69 17.16
CA ALA A 143 -13.03 23.26 17.41
C ALA A 143 -13.21 22.91 18.89
N LYS A 144 -12.63 23.69 19.82
CA LYS A 144 -12.84 23.51 21.26
C LYS A 144 -14.32 23.69 21.64
N ASN A 145 -15.02 24.63 21.02
CA ASN A 145 -16.42 24.91 21.29
C ASN A 145 -17.36 24.28 20.24
N PHE A 146 -17.04 23.07 19.77
CA PHE A 146 -17.82 22.38 18.72
C PHE A 146 -19.29 22.13 19.09
N ASP A 147 -19.66 22.16 20.35
CA ASP A 147 -21.05 22.08 20.76
C ASP A 147 -21.90 23.25 20.20
N SER A 148 -21.25 24.37 19.91
CA SER A 148 -21.92 25.60 19.45
C SER A 148 -21.39 26.14 18.12
N VAL A 149 -20.18 25.73 17.67
CA VAL A 149 -19.44 26.35 16.56
C VAL A 149 -19.10 25.34 15.48
N TYR A 150 -19.35 25.69 14.24
CA TYR A 150 -18.86 24.98 13.06
C TYR A 150 -17.48 25.54 12.69
N SER A 151 -16.54 24.68 12.31
CA SER A 151 -15.18 25.08 11.91
C SER A 151 -14.83 24.43 10.60
N LEU A 152 -14.68 25.24 9.53
CA LEU A 152 -14.33 24.79 8.19
C LEU A 152 -12.90 25.19 7.86
N ILE A 153 -12.10 24.26 7.33
CA ILE A 153 -10.66 24.44 7.08
C ILE A 153 -10.31 24.56 5.57
N ASN A 154 -11.19 24.07 4.68
CA ASN A 154 -10.95 24.10 3.24
C ASN A 154 -12.24 24.08 2.42
N CYS A 155 -12.12 24.28 1.11
CA CYS A 155 -13.27 24.34 0.20
C CYS A 155 -14.01 23.00 0.05
N ASP A 156 -13.38 21.86 0.28
CA ASP A 156 -14.01 20.54 0.12
C ASP A 156 -15.16 20.35 1.11
N GLN A 157 -15.13 21.08 2.23
CA GLN A 157 -16.17 21.03 3.25
C GLN A 157 -17.37 21.96 2.98
N TYR A 158 -17.25 22.89 2.04
CA TYR A 158 -18.26 23.95 1.88
C TYR A 158 -19.60 23.42 1.40
N GLN A 159 -19.62 22.56 0.41
CA GLN A 159 -20.86 21.99 -0.11
C GLN A 159 -21.51 21.05 0.89
N GLU A 160 -20.73 20.17 1.53
CA GLU A 160 -21.25 19.29 2.58
C GLU A 160 -21.85 20.10 3.73
N PHE A 161 -21.19 21.17 4.16
CA PHE A 161 -21.71 22.07 5.19
C PHE A 161 -23.05 22.68 4.79
N ILE A 162 -23.16 23.22 3.56
CA ILE A 162 -24.40 23.79 3.04
C ILE A 162 -25.52 22.75 3.06
N ASP A 163 -25.25 21.54 2.59
CA ASP A 163 -26.22 20.45 2.53
C ASP A 163 -26.68 20.04 3.93
N LYS A 164 -25.74 19.87 4.86
CA LYS A 164 -26.01 19.48 6.25
C LYS A 164 -26.85 20.50 7.00
N VAL A 165 -26.52 21.79 6.94
CA VAL A 165 -27.29 22.84 7.64
C VAL A 165 -28.63 23.16 6.98
N SER A 166 -28.83 22.71 5.73
CA SER A 166 -30.09 22.85 4.99
C SER A 166 -31.02 21.64 5.15
N SER A 167 -30.49 20.48 5.53
CA SER A 167 -31.25 19.22 5.64
C SER A 167 -32.02 19.12 6.95
N SER A 168 -33.02 18.20 6.99
CA SER A 168 -33.94 18.10 8.14
C SER A 168 -33.57 17.05 9.18
N ASP A 169 -32.61 16.18 8.93
CA ASP A 169 -32.59 14.88 9.55
C ASP A 169 -31.28 14.54 10.29
N ASP A 170 -30.35 15.50 10.43
CA ASP A 170 -29.02 15.20 10.91
C ASP A 170 -28.75 15.59 12.35
N ASP A 171 -27.93 14.79 13.05
CA ASP A 171 -27.31 15.15 14.30
C ASP A 171 -26.17 16.16 14.04
N LEU A 172 -26.55 17.42 14.03
CA LEU A 172 -25.59 18.52 13.79
C LEU A 172 -24.52 18.64 14.87
N ARG A 173 -24.72 18.04 16.05
CA ARG A 173 -23.68 18.00 17.09
C ARG A 173 -22.57 17.05 16.71
N GLU A 174 -22.89 15.83 16.27
CA GLU A 174 -21.86 14.86 15.80
C GLU A 174 -21.16 15.37 14.52
N TYR A 175 -21.87 16.07 13.64
CA TYR A 175 -21.24 16.73 12.50
C TYR A 175 -20.20 17.79 12.93
N ARG A 176 -20.55 18.71 13.87
CA ARG A 176 -19.60 19.68 14.42
C ARG A 176 -18.40 19.01 15.11
N LYS A 177 -18.63 17.91 15.82
CA LYS A 177 -17.55 17.10 16.43
C LYS A 177 -16.61 16.49 15.38
N GLY A 178 -17.16 16.04 14.27
CA GLY A 178 -16.38 15.59 13.09
C GLY A 178 -15.51 16.72 12.53
N LEU A 179 -16.08 17.90 12.31
CA LEU A 179 -15.32 19.09 11.89
C LEU A 179 -14.23 19.46 12.88
N ALA A 180 -14.50 19.42 14.19
CA ALA A 180 -13.48 19.69 15.22
C ALA A 180 -12.33 18.67 15.19
N SER A 181 -12.64 17.39 14.96
CA SER A 181 -11.62 16.34 14.75
C SER A 181 -10.73 16.67 13.55
N THR A 182 -11.33 17.08 12.44
CA THR A 182 -10.61 17.47 11.22
C THR A 182 -9.72 18.69 11.45
N VAL A 183 -10.20 19.70 12.20
CA VAL A 183 -9.39 20.87 12.59
C VAL A 183 -8.15 20.46 13.37
N PHE A 184 -8.29 19.62 14.41
CA PHE A 184 -7.13 19.22 15.23
C PHE A 184 -6.14 18.35 14.45
N LYS A 185 -6.61 17.51 13.53
CA LYS A 185 -5.72 16.77 12.61
C LYS A 185 -4.94 17.73 11.70
N TYR A 186 -5.62 18.70 11.11
CA TYR A 186 -5.03 19.69 10.20
C TYR A 186 -3.95 20.53 10.90
N ILE A 187 -4.24 21.03 12.10
CA ILE A 187 -3.28 21.82 12.89
C ILE A 187 -2.10 20.96 13.32
N ALA A 188 -2.33 19.73 13.78
CA ALA A 188 -1.25 18.82 14.17
C ALA A 188 -0.28 18.57 13.01
N GLN A 189 -0.80 18.36 11.79
CA GLN A 189 0.03 18.19 10.60
C GLN A 189 0.80 19.47 10.26
N TYR A 190 0.16 20.62 10.35
CA TYR A 190 0.77 21.93 10.12
C TYR A 190 1.93 22.20 11.09
N ASP A 191 1.73 21.95 12.39
CA ASP A 191 2.75 22.13 13.42
C ASP A 191 3.91 21.13 13.25
N ILE A 192 3.64 19.90 12.80
CA ILE A 192 4.66 18.90 12.45
C ILE A 192 5.56 19.41 11.33
N GLU A 193 5.00 19.98 10.27
CA GLU A 193 5.75 20.50 9.12
C GLU A 193 6.66 21.66 9.55
N ILE A 194 6.17 22.56 10.41
CA ILE A 194 6.97 23.64 10.99
C ILE A 194 8.10 23.07 11.88
N ALA A 195 7.78 22.11 12.76
CA ALA A 195 8.77 21.49 13.64
C ALA A 195 9.88 20.79 12.85
N GLN A 196 9.52 20.07 11.78
CA GLN A 196 10.49 19.42 10.90
C GLN A 196 11.43 20.42 10.22
N TYR A 197 10.91 21.56 9.79
CA TYR A 197 11.71 22.62 9.20
C TYR A 197 12.79 23.14 10.16
N PHE A 198 12.42 23.44 11.41
CA PHE A 198 13.36 23.96 12.41
C PHE A 198 14.37 22.93 12.92
N VAL A 199 14.00 21.67 13.01
CA VAL A 199 14.86 20.60 13.54
C VAL A 199 15.78 20.01 12.48
N GLY A 200 15.51 20.25 11.19
CA GLY A 200 16.40 19.87 10.10
C GLY A 200 16.59 18.35 9.89
N GLY A 201 15.60 17.54 10.26
CA GLY A 201 15.63 16.09 10.02
C GLY A 201 16.03 15.21 11.21
N ASP A 202 16.44 15.79 12.34
CA ASP A 202 16.75 15.04 13.58
C ASP A 202 15.50 14.49 14.28
N LEU A 203 14.33 14.97 13.87
CA LEU A 203 13.02 14.49 14.31
C LEU A 203 12.23 13.94 13.12
N MET A 204 11.59 12.81 13.29
CA MET A 204 10.71 12.24 12.28
C MET A 204 9.30 12.06 12.84
N TYR A 205 8.34 12.58 12.11
CA TYR A 205 6.92 12.42 12.38
C TYR A 205 6.27 11.70 11.19
N LYS A 206 5.38 10.77 11.46
CA LYS A 206 4.45 10.20 10.48
C LYS A 206 3.09 10.05 11.14
N THR A 207 2.07 10.48 10.44
CA THR A 207 0.69 10.32 10.87
C THR A 207 0.04 9.18 10.09
N TYR A 208 -0.69 8.33 10.79
CA TYR A 208 -1.40 7.19 10.22
C TYR A 208 -2.88 7.27 10.56
N GLU A 209 -3.71 6.93 9.60
CA GLU A 209 -5.15 6.80 9.77
C GLU A 209 -5.55 5.34 9.73
N LYS A 210 -6.36 4.92 10.71
CA LYS A 210 -6.90 3.56 10.76
C LYS A 210 -7.86 3.32 9.59
N VAL A 211 -7.68 2.20 8.89
CA VAL A 211 -8.51 1.81 7.73
C VAL A 211 -9.36 0.59 8.05
N TYR A 212 -8.77 -0.44 8.65
CA TYR A 212 -9.46 -1.69 8.95
C TYR A 212 -9.09 -2.21 10.34
N ASP A 213 -10.06 -2.84 11.01
CA ASP A 213 -9.80 -3.79 12.09
C ASP A 213 -9.48 -5.14 11.48
N LEU A 214 -8.31 -5.68 11.80
CA LEU A 214 -7.89 -6.99 11.33
C LEU A 214 -8.44 -8.08 12.26
N LYS A 215 -8.59 -9.28 11.73
CA LYS A 215 -9.15 -10.40 12.49
C LYS A 215 -8.31 -10.74 13.73
N TYR A 216 -7.00 -10.68 13.63
CA TYR A 216 -5.95 -10.81 14.66
C TYR A 216 -4.61 -10.44 14.01
N GLY A 217 -3.55 -10.30 14.80
CA GLY A 217 -2.19 -10.02 14.31
C GLY A 217 -1.57 -11.21 13.57
N LEU A 218 -0.26 -11.43 13.73
CA LEU A 218 0.41 -12.57 13.11
C LEU A 218 -0.10 -13.90 13.67
N ASN A 219 -0.50 -13.91 14.94
CA ASN A 219 -0.99 -15.10 15.64
C ASN A 219 -2.36 -14.86 16.26
N PRO A 220 -3.21 -15.91 16.40
CA PRO A 220 -4.58 -15.78 16.91
C PRO A 220 -4.71 -15.20 18.32
N GLN A 221 -3.68 -15.29 19.15
CA GLN A 221 -3.66 -14.70 20.50
C GLN A 221 -3.44 -13.17 20.48
N GLN A 222 -2.94 -12.60 19.39
CA GLN A 222 -2.75 -11.16 19.19
C GLN A 222 -4.06 -10.56 18.67
N LYS A 223 -5.04 -10.37 19.57
CA LYS A 223 -6.43 -10.06 19.20
C LYS A 223 -6.62 -8.62 18.72
N ASP A 224 -5.88 -7.66 19.29
CA ASP A 224 -5.95 -6.25 18.89
C ASP A 224 -4.99 -6.01 17.72
N ALA A 225 -5.55 -6.00 16.55
CA ALA A 225 -4.80 -5.80 15.31
C ALA A 225 -5.57 -4.88 14.36
N SER A 226 -4.89 -3.92 13.79
CA SER A 226 -5.48 -2.93 12.90
C SER A 226 -4.53 -2.58 11.76
N LEU A 227 -5.11 -2.19 10.63
CA LEU A 227 -4.39 -1.69 9.47
C LEU A 227 -4.56 -0.18 9.39
N TYR A 228 -3.46 0.51 9.23
CA TYR A 228 -3.38 1.96 9.07
C TYR A 228 -2.75 2.29 7.71
N LYS A 229 -3.13 3.41 7.12
CA LYS A 229 -2.46 4.05 5.98
C LYS A 229 -1.74 5.31 6.42
N LEU A 230 -0.77 5.81 5.66
CA LEU A 230 -0.27 7.17 5.82
C LEU A 230 -1.41 8.16 5.56
N ALA A 231 -1.54 9.18 6.42
CA ALA A 231 -2.68 10.10 6.40
C ALA A 231 -2.74 10.94 5.10
N ASP A 232 -1.58 11.20 4.48
CA ASP A 232 -1.41 11.99 3.26
C ASP A 232 -1.39 11.16 1.97
N GLN A 233 -1.68 9.86 2.04
CA GLN A 233 -1.67 8.97 0.89
C GLN A 233 -3.01 8.26 0.72
N ASP A 234 -3.32 7.91 -0.52
CA ASP A 234 -4.45 7.05 -0.81
C ASP A 234 -4.21 5.62 -0.31
N PHE A 235 -5.28 4.92 0.00
CA PHE A 235 -5.19 3.52 0.39
C PHE A 235 -4.92 2.65 -0.84
N PRO A 236 -3.84 1.81 -0.82
CA PRO A 236 -3.31 1.21 -2.04
C PRO A 236 -4.09 -0.01 -2.57
N PHE A 237 -5.20 -0.39 -1.96
CA PHE A 237 -6.06 -1.45 -2.46
C PHE A 237 -7.51 -1.33 -1.96
N LYS A 238 -8.45 -1.94 -2.67
CA LYS A 238 -9.83 -2.09 -2.22
C LYS A 238 -10.08 -3.53 -1.79
N VAL A 239 -10.85 -3.73 -0.72
CA VAL A 239 -11.37 -5.03 -0.32
C VAL A 239 -12.70 -5.26 -1.02
N LEU A 240 -12.74 -6.17 -1.98
CA LEU A 240 -13.94 -6.51 -2.74
C LEU A 240 -14.74 -7.65 -2.08
N SER A 241 -14.08 -8.52 -1.31
CA SER A 241 -14.69 -9.62 -0.57
C SER A 241 -13.80 -10.06 0.58
N GLY A 242 -14.40 -10.63 1.61
CA GLY A 242 -13.68 -11.14 2.79
C GLY A 242 -13.25 -10.06 3.77
N ASN A 243 -12.44 -10.46 4.76
CA ASN A 243 -11.85 -9.55 5.74
C ASN A 243 -10.34 -9.83 5.83
N PRO A 244 -9.46 -8.84 5.63
CA PRO A 244 -8.02 -9.04 5.61
C PRO A 244 -7.49 -9.49 6.98
N GLY A 245 -6.63 -10.51 6.98
CA GLY A 245 -5.78 -10.85 8.11
C GLY A 245 -4.41 -10.19 7.99
N TYR A 246 -3.68 -10.07 9.09
CA TYR A 246 -2.37 -9.41 9.14
C TYR A 246 -1.39 -10.02 8.12
N ILE A 247 -1.22 -11.35 8.12
CA ILE A 247 -0.31 -12.04 7.18
C ILE A 247 -0.80 -11.93 5.73
N ASN A 248 -2.12 -11.92 5.50
CA ASN A 248 -2.65 -11.77 4.13
C ASN A 248 -2.30 -10.41 3.52
N VAL A 249 -2.27 -9.34 4.33
CA VAL A 249 -1.85 -8.01 3.87
C VAL A 249 -0.38 -8.01 3.50
N LEU A 250 0.49 -8.64 4.30
CA LEU A 250 1.92 -8.76 3.99
C LEU A 250 2.15 -9.55 2.69
N ASP A 251 1.50 -10.73 2.57
CA ASP A 251 1.60 -11.56 1.36
C ASP A 251 1.08 -10.83 0.12
N ALA A 252 -0.03 -10.07 0.27
CA ALA A 252 -0.60 -9.25 -0.81
C ALA A 252 0.38 -8.17 -1.29
N VAL A 253 1.00 -7.42 -0.37
CA VAL A 253 1.92 -6.32 -0.70
C VAL A 253 3.20 -6.84 -1.36
N TYR A 254 3.82 -7.88 -0.79
CA TYR A 254 5.03 -8.46 -1.38
C TYR A 254 4.74 -9.14 -2.71
N GLY A 255 3.64 -9.90 -2.80
CA GLY A 255 3.22 -10.55 -4.03
C GLY A 255 2.90 -9.54 -5.14
N TRP A 256 2.18 -8.47 -4.83
CA TRP A 256 1.88 -7.40 -5.76
C TRP A 256 3.16 -6.76 -6.33
N ASN A 257 4.10 -6.39 -5.46
CA ASN A 257 5.34 -5.77 -5.90
C ASN A 257 6.14 -6.71 -6.81
N LEU A 258 6.27 -7.99 -6.43
CA LEU A 258 6.97 -8.98 -7.24
C LEU A 258 6.36 -9.12 -8.63
N VAL A 259 5.04 -9.37 -8.74
CA VAL A 259 4.43 -9.70 -10.03
C VAL A 259 4.41 -8.50 -10.98
N ASN A 260 4.20 -7.29 -10.46
CA ASN A 260 4.19 -6.09 -11.29
C ASN A 260 5.60 -5.71 -11.75
N GLU A 261 6.59 -5.75 -10.86
CA GLU A 261 7.97 -5.44 -11.22
C GLU A 261 8.53 -6.45 -12.23
N LEU A 262 8.28 -7.76 -12.00
CA LEU A 262 8.70 -8.80 -12.92
C LEU A 262 7.98 -8.71 -14.27
N SER A 263 6.67 -8.46 -14.29
CA SER A 263 5.92 -8.27 -15.52
C SER A 263 6.47 -7.10 -16.34
N GLN A 264 6.76 -5.97 -15.71
CA GLN A 264 7.36 -4.81 -16.36
C GLN A 264 8.73 -5.14 -16.98
N GLU A 265 9.61 -5.79 -16.23
CA GLU A 265 10.95 -6.16 -16.73
C GLU A 265 10.89 -7.18 -17.88
N LEU A 266 9.85 -7.98 -17.96
CA LEU A 266 9.61 -8.94 -19.04
C LEU A 266 8.79 -8.37 -20.21
N GLY A 267 8.50 -7.04 -20.20
CA GLY A 267 7.78 -6.36 -21.29
C GLY A 267 6.26 -6.57 -21.25
N GLY A 268 5.66 -6.67 -20.07
CA GLY A 268 4.22 -6.81 -19.88
C GLY A 268 3.71 -8.25 -19.94
N VAL A 269 4.57 -9.22 -19.70
CA VAL A 269 4.19 -10.65 -19.67
C VAL A 269 3.33 -10.95 -18.43
N GLU A 270 2.27 -11.71 -18.61
CA GLU A 270 1.40 -12.15 -17.51
C GLU A 270 2.23 -12.94 -16.49
N THR A 271 2.21 -12.43 -15.26
CA THR A 271 3.00 -12.95 -14.15
C THR A 271 2.11 -13.19 -12.94
N VAL A 272 2.30 -14.33 -12.29
CA VAL A 272 1.56 -14.73 -11.10
C VAL A 272 2.53 -15.24 -10.04
N ALA A 273 2.23 -14.95 -8.77
CA ALA A 273 2.97 -15.48 -7.63
C ALA A 273 2.02 -16.14 -6.62
N SER A 274 2.42 -17.28 -6.10
CA SER A 274 1.83 -17.97 -4.96
C SER A 274 2.66 -17.63 -3.72
N TYR A 275 2.07 -16.91 -2.77
CA TYR A 275 2.75 -16.42 -1.57
C TYR A 275 2.30 -17.17 -0.33
N LYS A 276 3.23 -17.41 0.58
CA LYS A 276 2.93 -17.96 1.90
C LYS A 276 4.02 -17.58 2.89
N HIS A 277 3.61 -17.06 4.05
CA HIS A 277 4.55 -16.64 5.11
C HIS A 277 5.58 -15.61 4.62
N THR A 278 5.11 -14.59 3.90
CA THR A 278 5.92 -13.47 3.36
C THR A 278 7.00 -13.86 2.36
N SER A 279 6.91 -15.04 1.79
CA SER A 279 7.84 -15.50 0.73
C SER A 279 7.08 -16.20 -0.39
N PRO A 280 7.54 -16.14 -1.64
CA PRO A 280 6.94 -16.87 -2.72
C PRO A 280 7.17 -18.37 -2.57
N ALA A 281 6.11 -19.16 -2.67
CA ALA A 281 6.17 -20.60 -2.84
C ALA A 281 6.40 -20.98 -4.32
N GLY A 282 5.94 -20.12 -5.24
CA GLY A 282 6.13 -20.27 -6.66
C GLY A 282 5.83 -18.99 -7.43
N VAL A 283 6.55 -18.77 -8.52
CA VAL A 283 6.37 -17.68 -9.48
C VAL A 283 6.27 -18.27 -10.87
N GLY A 284 5.28 -17.84 -11.64
CA GLY A 284 5.04 -18.31 -13.00
C GLY A 284 4.73 -17.19 -13.96
N THR A 285 5.14 -17.37 -15.21
CA THR A 285 4.92 -16.42 -16.30
C THR A 285 4.30 -17.12 -17.52
N SER A 286 3.73 -16.35 -18.42
CA SER A 286 3.19 -16.84 -19.70
C SER A 286 4.22 -16.87 -20.83
N LEU A 287 5.51 -16.82 -20.53
CA LEU A 287 6.59 -16.77 -21.55
C LEU A 287 6.61 -17.95 -22.49
N TYR A 288 6.17 -19.10 -22.04
CA TYR A 288 6.16 -20.37 -22.80
C TYR A 288 4.79 -21.05 -22.65
N GLU A 289 4.40 -21.83 -23.66
CA GLU A 289 3.24 -22.72 -23.51
C GLU A 289 3.57 -23.92 -22.60
N LEU A 290 2.55 -24.47 -21.93
CA LEU A 290 2.72 -25.67 -21.11
C LEU A 290 3.03 -26.87 -22.01
N THR A 291 4.04 -27.68 -21.64
CA THR A 291 4.29 -28.96 -22.26
C THR A 291 3.24 -30.00 -21.83
N GLU A 292 3.16 -31.13 -22.54
CA GLU A 292 2.30 -32.25 -22.15
C GLU A 292 2.66 -32.77 -20.73
N ASP A 293 3.95 -32.81 -20.41
CA ASP A 293 4.44 -33.18 -19.10
C ASP A 293 3.97 -32.18 -18.01
N GLU A 294 4.07 -30.85 -18.26
CA GLU A 294 3.57 -29.83 -17.36
C GLU A 294 2.05 -29.90 -17.19
N ARG A 295 1.30 -30.16 -18.27
CA ARG A 295 -0.17 -30.37 -18.23
C ARG A 295 -0.53 -31.58 -17.36
N SER A 296 0.15 -32.69 -17.57
CA SER A 296 -0.02 -33.91 -16.78
C SER A 296 0.28 -33.69 -15.30
N GLY A 297 1.39 -32.98 -14.99
CA GLY A 297 1.76 -32.60 -13.63
C GLY A 297 0.75 -31.69 -12.94
N CYS A 298 0.00 -30.90 -13.71
CA CYS A 298 -1.09 -30.06 -13.23
C CYS A 298 -2.45 -30.79 -13.23
N LEU A 299 -2.53 -32.06 -13.61
CA LEU A 299 -3.79 -32.82 -13.76
C LEU A 299 -4.79 -32.10 -14.71
N LEU A 300 -4.31 -31.62 -15.84
CA LEU A 300 -5.11 -30.98 -16.88
C LEU A 300 -5.39 -31.98 -17.99
N GLY A 301 -6.54 -31.82 -18.64
CA GLY A 301 -6.86 -32.48 -19.91
C GLY A 301 -6.47 -31.61 -21.12
N ASP A 302 -7.20 -31.77 -22.23
CA ASP A 302 -6.97 -31.04 -23.48
C ASP A 302 -7.58 -29.61 -23.45
N GLU A 303 -7.80 -29.04 -22.27
CA GLU A 303 -8.37 -27.70 -22.09
C GLU A 303 -7.47 -26.65 -22.76
N SER A 304 -8.06 -25.76 -23.57
CA SER A 304 -7.35 -24.57 -24.05
C SER A 304 -7.13 -23.63 -22.86
N LEU A 305 -5.97 -23.01 -22.79
CA LEU A 305 -5.59 -22.09 -21.70
C LEU A 305 -5.15 -20.75 -22.27
N ASN A 306 -5.67 -19.67 -21.69
CA ASN A 306 -5.15 -18.35 -21.97
C ASN A 306 -3.81 -18.13 -21.22
N LYS A 307 -3.12 -17.05 -21.55
CA LYS A 307 -1.80 -16.74 -20.99
C LYS A 307 -1.80 -16.57 -19.48
N LEU A 308 -2.83 -15.91 -18.92
CA LEU A 308 -2.94 -15.68 -17.48
C LEU A 308 -3.15 -17.00 -16.73
N SER A 309 -3.97 -17.89 -17.28
CA SER A 309 -4.17 -19.26 -16.78
C SER A 309 -2.88 -20.07 -16.77
N VAL A 310 -2.05 -19.95 -17.81
CA VAL A 310 -0.72 -20.59 -17.87
C VAL A 310 0.19 -20.06 -16.75
N ALA A 311 0.28 -18.75 -16.60
CA ALA A 311 1.07 -18.12 -15.53
C ALA A 311 0.61 -18.56 -14.13
N PHE A 312 -0.72 -18.62 -13.92
CA PHE A 312 -1.30 -19.10 -12.67
C PHE A 312 -0.93 -20.56 -12.36
N LEU A 313 -1.10 -21.45 -13.32
CA LEU A 313 -0.78 -22.87 -13.16
C LEU A 313 0.72 -23.05 -12.83
N ARG A 314 1.60 -22.34 -13.52
CA ARG A 314 3.03 -22.36 -13.24
C ARG A 314 3.37 -21.91 -11.84
N ALA A 315 2.81 -20.78 -11.39
CA ALA A 315 3.03 -20.29 -10.03
C ALA A 315 2.51 -21.27 -8.98
N ARG A 316 1.27 -21.71 -9.13
CA ARG A 316 0.58 -22.55 -8.15
C ARG A 316 1.15 -23.95 -8.06
N TYR A 317 1.61 -24.51 -9.20
CA TYR A 317 2.18 -25.84 -9.29
C TYR A 317 3.71 -25.86 -9.33
N SER A 318 4.37 -24.75 -9.03
CA SER A 318 5.81 -24.73 -8.71
C SER A 318 6.11 -25.63 -7.49
N ASP A 319 5.43 -25.39 -6.39
CA ASP A 319 5.45 -26.19 -5.16
C ASP A 319 4.02 -26.34 -4.62
N PRO A 320 3.24 -27.29 -5.10
CA PRO A 320 1.83 -27.43 -4.72
C PRO A 320 1.61 -27.76 -3.25
N LYS A 321 2.61 -28.36 -2.59
CA LYS A 321 2.59 -28.66 -1.15
C LYS A 321 2.70 -27.36 -0.33
N SER A 322 3.63 -26.48 -0.67
CA SER A 322 3.80 -25.18 -0.04
C SER A 322 2.66 -24.21 -0.37
N SER A 323 2.15 -24.27 -1.60
CA SER A 323 1.08 -23.41 -2.09
C SER A 323 -0.32 -23.74 -1.53
N PHE A 324 -0.48 -24.79 -0.75
CA PHE A 324 -1.77 -25.10 -0.10
C PHE A 324 -2.12 -24.03 0.94
N GLY A 325 -3.20 -23.27 0.71
CA GLY A 325 -3.59 -22.15 1.54
C GLY A 325 -2.72 -20.91 1.31
N ASP A 326 -2.25 -20.69 0.11
CA ASP A 326 -1.47 -19.54 -0.34
C ASP A 326 -2.31 -18.26 -0.49
N PHE A 327 -1.61 -17.15 -0.69
CA PHE A 327 -2.15 -15.90 -1.18
C PHE A 327 -1.65 -15.67 -2.61
N LEU A 328 -2.57 -15.43 -3.54
CA LEU A 328 -2.25 -15.29 -4.96
C LEU A 328 -2.11 -13.83 -5.36
N ALA A 329 -1.06 -13.48 -6.09
CA ALA A 329 -0.87 -12.16 -6.67
C ALA A 329 -0.77 -12.25 -8.20
N PHE A 330 -1.45 -11.35 -8.89
CA PHE A 330 -1.54 -11.29 -10.35
C PHE A 330 -1.12 -9.93 -10.86
N SER A 331 -0.35 -9.90 -11.95
CA SER A 331 0.05 -8.65 -12.62
C SER A 331 -1.01 -8.09 -13.58
N HIS A 332 -1.99 -8.89 -13.95
CA HIS A 332 -3.05 -8.56 -14.93
C HIS A 332 -4.44 -8.80 -14.33
N PRO A 333 -5.49 -8.13 -14.87
CA PRO A 333 -6.86 -8.37 -14.47
C PRO A 333 -7.26 -9.84 -14.65
N ILE A 334 -8.05 -10.37 -13.72
CA ILE A 334 -8.47 -11.78 -13.72
C ILE A 334 -9.69 -11.96 -14.58
N ASP A 335 -9.57 -12.85 -15.58
CA ASP A 335 -10.66 -13.30 -16.44
C ASP A 335 -11.42 -14.50 -15.85
N MET A 336 -12.55 -14.83 -16.46
CA MET A 336 -13.42 -15.92 -15.97
C MET A 336 -12.77 -17.30 -16.09
N GLU A 337 -11.96 -17.55 -17.12
CA GLU A 337 -11.26 -18.85 -17.32
C GLU A 337 -10.28 -19.09 -16.16
N THR A 338 -9.42 -18.10 -15.87
CA THR A 338 -8.47 -18.15 -14.76
C THR A 338 -9.21 -18.28 -13.41
N ALA A 339 -10.33 -17.57 -13.21
CA ALA A 339 -11.15 -17.67 -12.01
C ALA A 339 -11.73 -19.08 -11.79
N ILE A 340 -12.08 -19.79 -12.85
CA ILE A 340 -12.53 -21.20 -12.78
C ILE A 340 -11.40 -22.09 -12.25
N LEU A 341 -10.18 -21.93 -12.74
CA LEU A 341 -9.02 -22.67 -12.26
C LEU A 341 -8.71 -22.36 -10.80
N ILE A 342 -8.68 -21.06 -10.41
CA ILE A 342 -8.48 -20.63 -9.03
C ILE A 342 -9.55 -21.24 -8.10
N SER A 343 -10.79 -21.37 -8.55
CA SER A 343 -11.87 -21.94 -7.73
C SER A 343 -11.70 -23.42 -7.40
N ARG A 344 -10.87 -24.15 -8.16
CA ARG A 344 -10.54 -25.58 -7.92
C ARG A 344 -9.48 -25.78 -6.84
N GLU A 345 -8.74 -24.71 -6.48
CA GLU A 345 -7.59 -24.77 -5.58
C GLU A 345 -7.93 -24.20 -4.19
N VAL A 346 -7.16 -24.59 -3.16
CA VAL A 346 -7.26 -24.02 -1.80
C VAL A 346 -6.26 -22.88 -1.67
N SER A 347 -6.78 -21.66 -1.57
CA SER A 347 -6.01 -20.43 -1.34
C SER A 347 -6.70 -19.56 -0.29
N ASP A 348 -5.96 -18.64 0.32
CA ASP A 348 -6.48 -17.76 1.37
C ASP A 348 -7.07 -16.47 0.83
N GLY A 349 -6.50 -15.96 -0.25
CA GLY A 349 -6.95 -14.74 -0.90
C GLY A 349 -6.22 -14.48 -2.21
N ILE A 350 -6.54 -13.34 -2.81
CA ILE A 350 -6.04 -12.92 -4.11
C ILE A 350 -5.93 -11.40 -4.20
N ILE A 351 -4.91 -10.92 -4.89
CA ILE A 351 -4.77 -9.52 -5.31
C ILE A 351 -4.50 -9.45 -6.80
N ALA A 352 -5.21 -8.55 -7.48
CA ALA A 352 -5.05 -8.26 -8.90
C ALA A 352 -5.36 -6.79 -9.20
N PRO A 353 -4.93 -6.23 -10.34
CA PRO A 353 -5.27 -4.85 -10.72
C PRO A 353 -6.73 -4.66 -11.13
N GLY A 354 -7.48 -5.75 -11.32
CA GLY A 354 -8.89 -5.73 -11.68
C GLY A 354 -9.44 -7.15 -11.87
N TYR A 355 -10.75 -7.20 -12.13
CA TYR A 355 -11.50 -8.44 -12.29
C TYR A 355 -12.57 -8.24 -13.37
N GLU A 356 -12.69 -9.17 -14.31
CA GLU A 356 -13.77 -9.14 -15.28
C GLU A 356 -15.15 -9.35 -14.62
N ASP A 357 -16.20 -9.03 -15.35
CA ASP A 357 -17.59 -9.17 -14.88
C ASP A 357 -17.87 -10.61 -14.41
N GLY A 358 -18.46 -10.72 -13.22
CA GLY A 358 -18.83 -11.99 -12.60
C GLY A 358 -17.70 -12.73 -11.88
N VAL A 359 -16.42 -12.38 -12.10
CA VAL A 359 -15.27 -13.04 -11.47
C VAL A 359 -15.31 -12.89 -9.96
N VAL A 360 -15.51 -11.66 -9.44
CA VAL A 360 -15.62 -11.40 -8.00
C VAL A 360 -16.75 -12.24 -7.39
N THR A 361 -17.93 -12.25 -8.03
CA THR A 361 -19.09 -13.04 -7.59
C THR A 361 -18.79 -14.54 -7.52
N LYS A 362 -18.01 -15.06 -8.48
CA LYS A 362 -17.60 -16.47 -8.51
C LYS A 362 -16.61 -16.79 -7.38
N LEU A 363 -15.53 -16.01 -7.26
CA LEU A 363 -14.46 -16.27 -6.29
C LEU A 363 -14.91 -16.02 -4.84
N ALA A 364 -15.78 -15.04 -4.60
CA ALA A 364 -16.34 -14.75 -3.27
C ALA A 364 -17.05 -15.94 -2.63
N LYS A 365 -17.56 -16.90 -3.42
CA LYS A 365 -18.20 -18.13 -2.92
C LYS A 365 -17.22 -19.10 -2.23
N LYS A 366 -15.93 -18.95 -2.48
CA LYS A 366 -14.89 -19.77 -1.83
C LYS A 366 -14.90 -19.54 -0.32
N LYS A 367 -14.38 -20.49 0.47
CA LYS A 367 -14.32 -20.42 1.94
C LYS A 367 -15.66 -20.05 2.61
N GLY A 368 -16.78 -20.49 2.02
CA GLY A 368 -18.11 -20.16 2.56
C GLY A 368 -18.42 -18.65 2.56
N GLY A 369 -17.96 -17.93 1.56
CA GLY A 369 -18.18 -16.49 1.41
C GLY A 369 -17.13 -15.60 2.09
N LYS A 370 -16.03 -16.17 2.58
CA LYS A 370 -14.96 -15.46 3.32
C LYS A 370 -13.65 -15.35 2.55
N TYR A 371 -13.65 -15.65 1.24
CA TYR A 371 -12.45 -15.54 0.42
C TYR A 371 -12.04 -14.08 0.25
N LEU A 372 -10.78 -13.78 0.56
CA LEU A 372 -10.28 -12.42 0.48
C LEU A 372 -9.95 -12.07 -0.98
N ILE A 373 -10.59 -11.01 -1.48
CA ILE A 373 -10.37 -10.48 -2.83
C ILE A 373 -9.99 -9.01 -2.71
N LEU A 374 -8.78 -8.68 -3.18
CA LEU A 374 -8.23 -7.34 -3.16
C LEU A 374 -8.02 -6.83 -4.59
N GLU A 375 -8.45 -5.60 -4.86
CA GLU A 375 -8.11 -4.85 -6.06
C GLU A 375 -6.98 -3.89 -5.73
N GLY A 376 -5.79 -4.15 -6.27
CA GLY A 376 -4.58 -3.38 -5.98
C GLY A 376 -4.44 -2.16 -6.88
N ASN A 377 -3.96 -1.05 -6.30
CA ASN A 377 -3.57 0.17 -7.00
C ASN A 377 -2.41 0.82 -6.23
N PHE A 378 -1.30 0.11 -6.10
CA PHE A 378 -0.10 0.65 -5.45
C PHE A 378 0.65 1.53 -6.47
N GLY A 379 0.81 2.81 -6.14
CA GLY A 379 1.73 3.68 -6.85
C GLY A 379 3.20 3.29 -6.61
N ASP A 380 4.14 4.07 -7.14
CA ASP A 380 5.59 3.79 -7.01
C ASP A 380 6.11 3.80 -5.57
N GLY A 381 5.25 4.06 -4.61
CA GLY A 381 5.53 4.03 -3.17
C GLY A 381 6.47 5.14 -2.70
N VAL A 382 6.51 5.37 -1.40
CA VAL A 382 7.48 6.31 -0.78
C VAL A 382 8.87 5.69 -0.86
N GLY A 383 9.87 6.49 -1.25
CA GLY A 383 11.28 6.04 -1.39
C GLY A 383 11.96 5.63 -0.08
N THR A 384 11.23 5.55 1.03
CA THR A 384 11.77 5.25 2.37
C THR A 384 11.03 4.08 3.01
N GLU A 385 11.78 3.13 3.52
CA GLU A 385 11.29 2.01 4.32
C GLU A 385 11.62 2.23 5.80
N ILE A 386 10.67 1.91 6.67
CA ILE A 386 10.80 2.05 8.12
C ILE A 386 10.39 0.75 8.78
N ARG A 387 11.20 0.34 9.76
CA ARG A 387 10.90 -0.80 10.63
C ARG A 387 11.05 -0.39 12.08
N GLU A 388 10.02 -0.62 12.86
CA GLU A 388 10.03 -0.37 14.30
C GLU A 388 10.25 -1.68 15.05
N VAL A 389 11.26 -1.73 15.90
CA VAL A 389 11.64 -2.91 16.70
C VAL A 389 12.11 -2.47 18.07
N GLY A 390 11.45 -2.94 19.13
CA GLY A 390 11.90 -2.69 20.51
C GLY A 390 12.00 -1.23 20.90
N GLY A 391 11.16 -0.37 20.34
CA GLY A 391 11.18 1.08 20.58
C GLY A 391 12.26 1.83 19.77
N LEU A 392 12.99 1.11 18.90
CA LEU A 392 13.92 1.71 17.94
C LEU A 392 13.28 1.78 16.56
N MET A 393 13.51 2.86 15.85
CA MET A 393 13.09 3.04 14.48
C MET A 393 14.30 2.96 13.55
N LEU A 394 14.27 1.99 12.64
CA LEU A 394 15.25 1.81 11.58
C LEU A 394 14.70 2.39 10.29
N LYS A 395 15.47 3.27 9.65
CA LYS A 395 15.11 3.93 8.41
C LYS A 395 16.14 3.60 7.34
N GLN A 396 15.69 3.25 6.16
CA GLN A 396 16.52 3.05 4.97
C GLN A 396 15.78 3.52 3.72
N ASP A 397 16.53 3.72 2.64
CA ASP A 397 15.90 3.87 1.32
C ASP A 397 15.26 2.56 0.90
N LYS A 398 14.11 2.64 0.24
CA LYS A 398 13.46 1.47 -0.35
C LYS A 398 14.38 0.89 -1.44
N ASN A 399 14.54 -0.43 -1.46
CA ASN A 399 15.31 -1.07 -2.50
C ASN A 399 14.57 -1.02 -3.86
N LEU A 400 14.85 0.03 -4.64
CA LEU A 400 14.31 0.22 -5.98
C LEU A 400 15.20 -0.38 -7.08
N VAL A 401 16.30 -1.02 -6.71
CA VAL A 401 17.21 -1.67 -7.66
C VAL A 401 16.48 -2.78 -8.39
N ARG A 402 16.59 -2.77 -9.72
CA ARG A 402 16.05 -3.80 -10.61
C ARG A 402 17.19 -4.52 -11.33
N VAL A 403 16.94 -5.77 -11.67
CA VAL A 403 17.79 -6.54 -12.58
C VAL A 403 17.02 -6.67 -13.88
N SER A 404 17.60 -6.19 -14.97
CA SER A 404 16.98 -6.16 -16.28
C SER A 404 17.74 -7.00 -17.31
N LEU A 405 17.11 -7.28 -18.45
CA LEU A 405 17.76 -7.98 -19.55
C LEU A 405 19.01 -7.28 -20.08
N SER A 406 19.05 -5.95 -19.98
CA SER A 406 20.22 -5.15 -20.39
C SER A 406 21.44 -5.27 -19.47
N ASP A 407 21.27 -5.84 -18.27
CA ASP A 407 22.41 -6.06 -17.35
C ASP A 407 23.31 -7.21 -17.79
N PHE A 408 22.85 -8.04 -18.75
CA PHE A 408 23.56 -9.25 -19.15
C PHE A 408 23.61 -9.39 -20.68
N GLU A 409 24.79 -9.65 -21.21
CA GLU A 409 24.95 -10.02 -22.60
C GLU A 409 24.52 -11.49 -22.81
N GLY A 410 23.55 -11.74 -23.72
CA GLY A 410 23.01 -13.08 -23.98
C GLY A 410 22.13 -13.65 -22.86
N CYS A 411 21.42 -12.78 -22.13
CA CYS A 411 20.58 -13.13 -20.98
C CYS A 411 19.42 -14.04 -21.33
N ASP A 412 19.27 -15.12 -20.56
CA ASP A 412 18.02 -15.90 -20.49
C ASP A 412 17.03 -15.18 -19.56
N LYS A 413 15.77 -15.01 -20.00
CA LYS A 413 14.69 -14.42 -19.20
C LYS A 413 14.48 -15.13 -17.86
N ASN A 414 14.82 -16.41 -17.75
CA ASN A 414 14.79 -17.15 -16.48
C ASN A 414 15.73 -16.55 -15.43
N MET A 415 16.82 -15.88 -15.82
CA MET A 415 17.70 -15.18 -14.88
C MET A 415 16.99 -14.01 -14.21
N ILE A 416 16.19 -13.26 -14.98
CA ILE A 416 15.38 -12.14 -14.44
C ILE A 416 14.32 -12.68 -13.48
N ILE A 417 13.62 -13.76 -13.85
CA ILE A 417 12.64 -14.42 -12.98
C ILE A 417 13.29 -14.84 -11.66
N ALA A 418 14.49 -15.44 -11.73
CA ALA A 418 15.22 -15.85 -10.53
C ALA A 418 15.53 -14.66 -9.62
N MET A 419 16.19 -13.64 -10.15
CA MET A 419 16.65 -12.49 -9.35
C MET A 419 15.50 -11.66 -8.81
N MET A 420 14.44 -11.42 -9.60
CA MET A 420 13.26 -10.69 -9.14
C MET A 420 12.47 -11.48 -8.10
N THR A 421 12.38 -12.81 -8.22
CA THR A 421 11.83 -13.66 -7.16
C THR A 421 12.59 -13.50 -5.85
N LEU A 422 13.94 -13.50 -5.91
CA LEU A 422 14.79 -13.40 -4.72
C LEU A 422 14.74 -12.04 -4.06
N LYS A 423 14.49 -10.96 -4.79
CA LYS A 423 14.27 -9.62 -4.23
C LYS A 423 13.14 -9.61 -3.20
N TYR A 424 12.16 -10.49 -3.36
CA TYR A 424 10.96 -10.61 -2.52
C TYR A 424 10.92 -11.92 -1.74
N THR A 425 12.07 -12.57 -1.54
CA THR A 425 12.23 -13.82 -0.78
C THR A 425 13.13 -13.60 0.42
N GLN A 426 12.72 -14.10 1.57
CA GLN A 426 13.50 -13.94 2.81
C GLN A 426 14.89 -14.60 2.71
N SER A 427 15.93 -13.82 3.02
CA SER A 427 17.33 -14.23 2.99
C SER A 427 17.72 -15.20 4.12
N ASN A 428 18.78 -16.05 3.93
CA ASN A 428 19.41 -16.33 2.63
C ASN A 428 18.44 -17.06 1.71
N SER A 429 18.51 -16.77 0.42
CA SER A 429 17.60 -17.39 -0.53
C SER A 429 18.26 -17.71 -1.88
N VAL A 430 17.78 -18.79 -2.51
CA VAL A 430 18.09 -19.15 -3.89
C VAL A 430 16.84 -19.63 -4.60
N ALA A 431 16.80 -19.49 -5.93
CA ALA A 431 15.69 -19.94 -6.76
C ALA A 431 16.20 -20.71 -8.00
N TYR A 432 15.68 -21.90 -8.18
CA TYR A 432 15.82 -22.67 -9.43
C TYR A 432 14.68 -22.30 -10.36
N VAL A 433 15.01 -21.89 -11.58
CA VAL A 433 14.06 -21.41 -12.59
C VAL A 433 14.21 -22.21 -13.87
N TYR A 434 13.08 -22.62 -14.42
CA TYR A 434 13.02 -23.40 -15.64
C TYR A 434 11.77 -23.05 -16.45
N ARG A 435 11.93 -22.78 -17.76
CA ARG A 435 10.82 -22.50 -18.68
C ARG A 435 9.79 -21.47 -18.17
N GLY A 436 10.27 -20.33 -17.68
CA GLY A 436 9.40 -19.22 -17.30
C GLY A 436 8.75 -19.35 -15.91
N GLN A 437 9.22 -20.24 -15.06
CA GLN A 437 8.73 -20.41 -13.70
C GLN A 437 9.82 -20.83 -12.72
N THR A 438 9.63 -20.52 -11.45
CA THR A 438 10.43 -21.15 -10.40
C THR A 438 10.01 -22.61 -10.25
N ILE A 439 10.96 -23.49 -9.99
CA ILE A 439 10.70 -24.91 -9.76
C ILE A 439 11.26 -25.40 -8.41
N GLY A 440 11.95 -24.51 -7.70
CA GLY A 440 12.43 -24.74 -6.35
C GLY A 440 12.95 -23.46 -5.75
N ILE A 441 12.42 -23.06 -4.57
CA ILE A 441 12.86 -21.90 -3.80
C ILE A 441 13.31 -22.38 -2.43
N GLY A 442 14.51 -21.99 -2.03
CA GLY A 442 15.05 -22.13 -0.68
C GLY A 442 15.14 -20.75 -0.05
N ALA A 443 14.45 -20.53 1.07
CA ALA A 443 14.30 -19.23 1.72
C ALA A 443 14.61 -19.29 3.20
N GLY A 444 15.12 -18.19 3.78
CA GLY A 444 15.24 -17.99 5.23
C GLY A 444 16.22 -18.91 5.94
N GLN A 445 17.21 -19.45 5.22
CA GLN A 445 18.23 -20.33 5.82
C GLN A 445 19.44 -19.52 6.30
N GLN A 446 20.06 -19.93 7.43
CA GLN A 446 21.29 -19.31 7.92
C GLN A 446 22.51 -19.65 7.06
N SER A 447 22.47 -20.80 6.38
CA SER A 447 23.53 -21.27 5.50
C SER A 447 23.09 -21.25 4.04
N ARG A 448 23.91 -20.66 3.16
CA ARG A 448 23.59 -20.61 1.73
C ARG A 448 23.56 -21.98 1.07
N ILE A 449 24.46 -22.87 1.45
CA ILE A 449 24.45 -24.23 0.92
C ILE A 449 23.17 -24.99 1.25
N ASP A 450 22.56 -24.73 2.42
CA ASP A 450 21.31 -25.37 2.79
C ASP A 450 20.14 -24.83 1.96
N CYS A 451 20.19 -23.54 1.55
CA CYS A 451 19.25 -22.99 0.55
C CYS A 451 19.37 -23.74 -0.78
N VAL A 452 20.61 -23.92 -1.28
CA VAL A 452 20.87 -24.59 -2.57
C VAL A 452 20.35 -26.03 -2.53
N LYS A 453 20.62 -26.77 -1.43
CA LYS A 453 20.13 -28.15 -1.24
C LYS A 453 18.61 -28.20 -1.18
N LEU A 454 17.98 -27.34 -0.35
CA LEU A 454 16.52 -27.31 -0.20
C LEU A 454 15.82 -26.99 -1.51
N ALA A 455 16.26 -25.94 -2.20
CA ALA A 455 15.72 -25.54 -3.49
C ALA A 455 15.97 -26.60 -4.56
N GLY A 456 17.16 -27.23 -4.57
CA GLY A 456 17.53 -28.30 -5.48
C GLY A 456 16.66 -29.55 -5.32
N ILE A 457 16.36 -29.95 -4.08
CA ILE A 457 15.42 -31.07 -3.82
C ILE A 457 14.03 -30.75 -4.37
N LYS A 458 13.51 -29.54 -4.12
CA LYS A 458 12.21 -29.10 -4.67
C LYS A 458 12.22 -29.09 -6.19
N SER A 459 13.28 -28.59 -6.81
CA SER A 459 13.49 -28.59 -8.26
C SER A 459 13.45 -30.02 -8.83
N LYS A 460 14.14 -30.95 -8.20
CA LYS A 460 14.14 -32.37 -8.60
C LYS A 460 12.74 -32.99 -8.47
N ILE A 461 12.02 -32.72 -7.37
CA ILE A 461 10.65 -33.18 -7.19
C ILE A 461 9.74 -32.61 -8.31
N TRP A 462 9.91 -31.33 -8.67
CA TRP A 462 9.15 -30.70 -9.74
C TRP A 462 9.41 -31.40 -11.09
N LEU A 463 10.68 -31.62 -11.46
CA LEU A 463 11.08 -32.30 -12.71
C LEU A 463 10.53 -33.72 -12.79
N LEU A 464 10.58 -34.47 -11.69
CA LEU A 464 10.07 -35.84 -11.64
C LEU A 464 8.53 -35.91 -11.68
N ARG A 465 7.86 -34.93 -11.05
CA ARG A 465 6.41 -34.83 -11.02
C ARG A 465 5.82 -34.40 -12.36
N ASN A 466 6.53 -33.56 -13.10
CA ASN A 466 6.16 -33.13 -14.45
C ASN A 466 6.82 -34.06 -15.49
N ASN A 467 6.65 -35.38 -15.33
CA ASN A 467 7.03 -36.38 -16.27
C ASN A 467 5.91 -37.42 -16.39
N GLN A 468 5.31 -37.53 -17.57
CA GLN A 468 4.12 -38.33 -17.79
C GLN A 468 4.36 -39.79 -17.44
N ASP A 469 5.52 -40.38 -17.84
CA ASP A 469 5.86 -41.76 -17.53
C ASP A 469 5.87 -42.07 -16.03
N ASN A 470 6.24 -41.11 -15.20
CA ASN A 470 6.23 -41.25 -13.74
C ASN A 470 4.80 -41.19 -13.19
N ILE A 471 3.95 -40.31 -13.76
CA ILE A 471 2.55 -40.13 -13.32
C ILE A 471 1.72 -41.37 -13.70
N GLU A 472 1.91 -41.93 -14.89
CA GLU A 472 1.19 -43.11 -15.38
C GLU A 472 1.46 -44.38 -14.55
N LYS A 473 2.63 -44.46 -13.88
CA LYS A 473 2.96 -45.55 -12.96
C LYS A 473 2.17 -45.48 -11.66
N MET A 474 1.54 -44.31 -11.37
CA MET A 474 0.78 -44.16 -10.14
C MET A 474 -0.63 -44.72 -10.27
N ARG A 475 -1.07 -45.43 -9.23
CA ARG A 475 -2.45 -45.87 -9.08
C ARG A 475 -3.15 -45.00 -8.03
N TYR A 476 -4.05 -44.14 -8.49
CA TYR A 476 -4.90 -43.37 -7.58
C TYR A 476 -5.95 -44.26 -6.90
N LYS A 477 -6.30 -43.91 -5.65
CA LYS A 477 -7.47 -44.50 -5.02
C LYS A 477 -8.74 -44.08 -5.76
N ALA A 478 -9.69 -44.99 -5.91
CA ALA A 478 -10.99 -44.68 -6.48
C ALA A 478 -11.62 -43.51 -5.69
N ASN A 479 -12.17 -42.50 -6.39
CA ASN A 479 -12.79 -41.30 -5.83
C ASN A 479 -11.87 -40.31 -5.11
N SER A 480 -10.54 -40.30 -5.36
CA SER A 480 -9.64 -39.26 -4.87
C SER A 480 -10.01 -37.88 -5.43
N THR A 481 -10.09 -36.87 -4.55
CA THR A 481 -10.26 -35.48 -4.96
C THR A 481 -9.01 -34.99 -5.71
N ARG A 482 -9.12 -33.89 -6.49
CA ARG A 482 -7.97 -33.27 -7.18
C ARG A 482 -6.81 -33.01 -6.22
N ILE A 483 -7.08 -32.41 -5.06
CA ILE A 483 -6.08 -32.10 -4.03
C ILE A 483 -5.42 -33.40 -3.51
N SER A 484 -6.21 -34.44 -3.24
CA SER A 484 -5.69 -35.74 -2.81
C SER A 484 -4.76 -36.33 -3.86
N LYS A 485 -5.14 -36.26 -5.15
CA LYS A 485 -4.30 -36.75 -6.26
C LYS A 485 -2.95 -36.01 -6.32
N ILE A 486 -2.95 -34.69 -6.25
CA ILE A 486 -1.72 -33.88 -6.24
C ILE A 486 -0.82 -34.30 -5.06
N ASN A 487 -1.38 -34.43 -3.86
CA ASN A 487 -0.61 -34.85 -2.68
C ASN A 487 -0.06 -36.29 -2.83
N GLU A 488 -0.83 -37.19 -3.43
CA GLU A 488 -0.40 -38.56 -3.71
C GLU A 488 0.75 -38.59 -4.72
N ILE A 489 0.71 -37.74 -5.77
CA ILE A 489 1.80 -37.58 -6.75
C ILE A 489 3.06 -37.07 -6.06
N VAL A 490 2.96 -35.98 -5.30
CA VAL A 490 4.11 -35.39 -4.62
C VAL A 490 4.75 -36.44 -3.69
N LYS A 491 3.93 -37.10 -2.86
CA LYS A 491 4.41 -38.15 -1.95
C LYS A 491 5.07 -39.31 -2.69
N TYR A 492 4.47 -39.80 -3.77
CA TYR A 492 5.04 -40.89 -4.58
C TYR A 492 6.42 -40.50 -5.12
N VAL A 493 6.56 -39.27 -5.65
CA VAL A 493 7.82 -38.76 -6.15
C VAL A 493 8.86 -38.61 -5.04
N GLU A 494 8.46 -38.06 -3.87
CA GLU A 494 9.34 -37.94 -2.70
C GLU A 494 9.86 -39.32 -2.23
N ASP A 495 8.97 -40.29 -2.12
CA ASP A 495 9.29 -41.67 -1.65
C ASP A 495 10.20 -42.42 -2.66
N ASN A 496 10.19 -42.02 -3.95
CA ASN A 496 10.92 -42.73 -5.03
C ASN A 496 11.96 -41.87 -5.73
N ILE A 497 12.40 -40.75 -5.15
CA ILE A 497 13.24 -39.72 -5.78
C ILE A 497 14.58 -40.24 -6.35
N GLY A 498 15.10 -41.35 -5.81
CA GLY A 498 16.33 -42.01 -6.28
C GLY A 498 16.11 -43.04 -7.40
N MET A 499 14.87 -43.45 -7.63
CA MET A 499 14.52 -44.51 -8.63
C MET A 499 13.83 -43.95 -9.88
N LEU A 500 13.26 -42.76 -9.79
CA LEU A 500 12.58 -42.09 -10.88
C LEU A 500 13.58 -41.32 -11.74
N SER A 501 13.26 -41.19 -13.01
CA SER A 501 14.05 -40.43 -14.00
C SER A 501 13.22 -39.33 -14.63
N TYR A 502 13.87 -38.33 -15.15
CA TYR A 502 13.28 -37.25 -15.92
C TYR A 502 14.18 -36.88 -17.11
N LYS A 503 13.58 -36.31 -18.13
CA LYS A 503 14.30 -35.64 -19.20
C LYS A 503 14.14 -34.13 -18.99
N LYS A 504 15.20 -33.39 -19.25
CA LYS A 504 15.19 -31.93 -19.19
C LYS A 504 15.58 -31.40 -20.56
N GLU A 505 14.72 -30.59 -21.14
CA GLU A 505 14.97 -29.88 -22.40
C GLU A 505 15.17 -28.39 -22.10
N GLY A 506 16.39 -27.89 -22.37
CA GLY A 506 16.76 -26.50 -22.08
C GLY A 506 17.55 -26.30 -20.78
N GLU A 507 17.82 -25.03 -20.47
CA GLU A 507 18.74 -24.64 -19.42
C GLU A 507 17.99 -24.44 -18.07
N LEU A 508 18.57 -25.00 -17.01
CA LEU A 508 18.15 -24.77 -15.63
C LEU A 508 18.98 -23.65 -15.03
N VAL A 509 18.30 -22.60 -14.58
CA VAL A 509 18.93 -21.41 -13.98
C VAL A 509 18.85 -21.48 -12.47
N LEU A 510 19.95 -21.17 -11.78
CA LEU A 510 20.03 -20.95 -10.33
C LEU A 510 20.34 -19.48 -10.06
N GLY A 511 19.43 -18.77 -9.42
CA GLY A 511 19.68 -17.42 -8.85
C GLY A 511 20.04 -17.47 -7.39
N SER A 512 20.88 -16.51 -6.93
CA SER A 512 21.21 -16.31 -5.53
C SER A 512 21.08 -14.83 -5.15
N ASP A 513 20.43 -14.54 -4.01
CA ASP A 513 20.22 -13.18 -3.48
C ASP A 513 21.54 -12.48 -3.09
N ALA A 514 22.58 -13.25 -2.80
CA ALA A 514 23.94 -12.78 -2.54
C ALA A 514 24.98 -13.73 -3.15
N PHE A 515 26.27 -13.40 -2.98
CA PHE A 515 27.37 -14.21 -3.52
C PHE A 515 27.46 -15.61 -2.89
N PHE A 516 28.00 -16.56 -3.63
CA PHE A 516 28.37 -17.86 -3.10
C PHE A 516 29.69 -17.77 -2.34
N PRO A 517 29.73 -18.13 -1.03
CA PRO A 517 30.94 -18.00 -0.23
C PRO A 517 31.98 -19.09 -0.48
N PHE A 518 31.56 -20.25 -1.02
CA PHE A 518 32.42 -21.42 -1.23
C PHE A 518 32.01 -22.21 -2.48
N THR A 519 32.94 -23.03 -2.99
CA THR A 519 32.74 -23.86 -4.19
C THR A 519 31.78 -25.03 -3.99
N ASP A 520 31.54 -25.47 -2.75
CA ASP A 520 30.62 -26.54 -2.41
C ASP A 520 29.18 -26.25 -2.84
N ASN A 521 28.78 -24.97 -2.89
CA ASN A 521 27.51 -24.53 -3.41
C ASN A 521 27.35 -24.86 -4.91
N ILE A 522 28.45 -24.76 -5.67
CA ILE A 522 28.51 -25.07 -7.09
C ILE A 522 28.47 -26.58 -7.30
N ASP A 523 29.16 -27.34 -6.45
CA ASP A 523 29.11 -28.81 -6.49
C ASP A 523 27.68 -29.32 -6.32
N VAL A 524 26.96 -28.79 -5.32
CA VAL A 524 25.56 -29.11 -5.10
C VAL A 524 24.66 -28.65 -6.26
N ALA A 525 24.89 -27.46 -6.82
CA ALA A 525 24.13 -26.97 -7.97
C ALA A 525 24.32 -27.89 -9.19
N ASN A 526 25.55 -28.36 -9.42
CA ASN A 526 25.86 -29.31 -10.49
C ASN A 526 25.13 -30.66 -10.29
N ASP A 527 25.04 -31.17 -9.06
CA ASP A 527 24.31 -32.41 -8.75
C ASP A 527 22.82 -32.33 -9.10
N PHE A 528 22.24 -31.13 -9.08
CA PHE A 528 20.88 -30.85 -9.52
C PHE A 528 20.75 -30.44 -10.98
N GLY A 529 21.85 -30.49 -11.76
CA GLY A 529 21.86 -30.26 -13.20
C GLY A 529 21.68 -28.82 -13.62
N VAL A 530 22.19 -27.85 -12.85
CA VAL A 530 22.19 -26.42 -13.18
C VAL A 530 23.09 -26.16 -14.38
N ASN A 531 22.64 -25.32 -15.32
CA ASN A 531 23.38 -24.88 -16.49
C ASN A 531 23.86 -23.44 -16.38
N ILE A 532 23.07 -22.60 -15.71
CA ILE A 532 23.32 -21.17 -15.57
C ILE A 532 23.20 -20.78 -14.09
N ILE A 533 24.16 -20.00 -13.61
CA ILE A 533 24.14 -19.37 -12.30
C ILE A 533 24.11 -17.85 -12.47
N VAL A 534 23.24 -17.18 -11.72
CA VAL A 534 23.24 -15.72 -11.60
C VAL A 534 23.35 -15.31 -10.14
N GLN A 535 24.34 -14.44 -9.84
CA GLN A 535 24.65 -13.97 -8.48
C GLN A 535 25.27 -12.56 -8.51
N PRO A 536 25.27 -11.80 -7.40
CA PRO A 536 25.84 -10.45 -7.40
C PRO A 536 27.36 -10.38 -7.43
N GLY A 537 28.08 -11.42 -7.02
CA GLY A 537 29.53 -11.38 -6.83
C GLY A 537 29.97 -10.56 -5.61
N GLY A 538 31.25 -10.35 -5.46
CA GLY A 538 31.89 -9.59 -4.37
C GLY A 538 32.34 -10.44 -3.18
N SER A 539 32.54 -11.76 -3.40
CA SER A 539 33.20 -12.66 -2.45
C SER A 539 34.71 -12.72 -2.70
N ILE A 540 35.48 -12.94 -1.65
CA ILE A 540 36.92 -13.31 -1.76
C ILE A 540 37.06 -14.60 -2.56
N ALA A 541 36.07 -15.49 -2.52
CA ALA A 541 36.06 -16.77 -3.21
C ALA A 541 35.56 -16.69 -4.68
N ASP A 542 35.24 -15.53 -5.21
CA ASP A 542 34.62 -15.37 -6.54
C ASP A 542 35.44 -16.03 -7.67
N GLU A 543 36.76 -15.96 -7.61
CA GLU A 543 37.64 -16.60 -8.61
C GLU A 543 37.54 -18.13 -8.54
N ALA A 544 37.61 -18.69 -7.32
CA ALA A 544 37.49 -20.12 -7.10
C ALA A 544 36.10 -20.65 -7.49
N VAL A 545 35.07 -19.90 -7.18
CA VAL A 545 33.66 -20.21 -7.53
C VAL A 545 33.47 -20.16 -9.04
N SER A 546 34.01 -19.14 -9.73
CA SER A 546 33.94 -19.02 -11.19
C SER A 546 34.64 -20.18 -11.88
N LYS A 547 35.85 -20.50 -11.42
CA LYS A 547 36.65 -21.64 -11.94
C LYS A 547 35.90 -22.97 -11.74
N ARG A 548 35.25 -23.18 -10.59
CA ARG A 548 34.44 -24.38 -10.35
C ARG A 548 33.25 -24.48 -11.32
N CYS A 549 32.62 -23.35 -11.65
CA CYS A 549 31.58 -23.32 -12.68
C CYS A 549 32.13 -23.74 -14.06
N GLU A 550 33.29 -23.23 -14.45
CA GLU A 550 33.97 -23.59 -15.71
C GLU A 550 34.27 -25.10 -15.78
N GLU A 551 34.76 -25.68 -14.67
CA GLU A 551 35.05 -27.12 -14.58
C GLU A 551 33.81 -27.99 -14.84
N TYR A 552 32.63 -27.51 -14.46
CA TYR A 552 31.35 -28.20 -14.69
C TYR A 552 30.59 -27.74 -15.95
N GLY A 553 31.15 -26.78 -16.72
CA GLY A 553 30.50 -26.22 -17.89
C GLY A 553 29.28 -25.36 -17.55
N ILE A 554 29.18 -24.85 -16.32
CA ILE A 554 28.10 -23.97 -15.85
C ILE A 554 28.45 -22.53 -16.23
N LYS A 555 27.55 -21.84 -16.93
CA LYS A 555 27.70 -20.42 -17.24
C LYS A 555 27.38 -19.58 -16.01
N MET A 556 28.27 -18.67 -15.60
CA MET A 556 28.05 -17.77 -14.48
C MET A 556 27.90 -16.33 -14.94
N TYR A 557 26.83 -15.68 -14.46
CA TYR A 557 26.57 -14.26 -14.66
C TYR A 557 26.59 -13.51 -13.33
N LYS A 558 27.13 -12.29 -13.34
CA LYS A 558 27.21 -11.42 -12.17
C LYS A 558 26.35 -10.18 -12.35
N THR A 559 25.53 -9.85 -11.34
CA THR A 559 24.62 -8.68 -11.37
C THR A 559 25.31 -7.38 -10.98
N LEU A 560 26.65 -7.29 -11.10
CA LEU A 560 27.44 -6.09 -10.79
C LEU A 560 27.16 -5.52 -9.38
N GLY A 561 27.02 -6.41 -8.38
CA GLY A 561 26.81 -6.05 -6.98
C GLY A 561 25.35 -5.80 -6.57
N LYS A 562 24.37 -5.95 -7.48
CA LYS A 562 22.95 -5.87 -7.11
C LYS A 562 22.57 -7.05 -6.21
N ARG A 563 22.38 -6.78 -4.91
CA ARG A 563 22.06 -7.77 -3.87
C ARG A 563 20.65 -7.55 -3.36
N PHE A 564 20.00 -8.63 -2.92
CA PHE A 564 18.63 -8.60 -2.47
C PHE A 564 18.48 -9.30 -1.12
N PHE A 565 18.80 -8.60 -0.05
CA PHE A 565 18.54 -9.12 1.30
C PHE A 565 17.18 -8.64 1.79
N LEU A 566 16.23 -9.55 1.95
CA LEU A 566 14.97 -9.30 2.62
C LEU A 566 15.00 -9.96 4.01
N HIS A 567 14.80 -9.17 5.06
CA HIS A 567 14.80 -9.63 6.45
C HIS A 567 13.52 -9.25 7.19
#